data_719b70b795f11f22b659f4d31ef21b37
#
_entry.id   719b70b795f11f22b659f4d31ef21b37
#
_cell.length_a   1.000
_cell.length_b   1.000
_cell.length_c   1.000
_cell.angle_alpha   90.00
_cell.angle_beta   90.00
_cell.angle_gamma   90.00
#
_symmetry.space_group_name_H-M   'P 1'
#
loop_
_entity.id
_entity.type
_entity.pdbx_description
1 polymer ?
#
loop_
_entity_poly.entity_id
_entity_poly.type
_entity_poly.pdbx_seq_one_letter_code
_entity_poly.pdbx_strand_id
1 'polypeptide(L)'
;MTKSIIAMDQIKKAGIPTFAVAARAVAGGTYASSFFMHDFIMIESKCVENLLFSGKRVTANILKGTDQIPDDFGTGPSVMKSGLADMTLESRKELKNTVTKLANIILKKEESKPQNVEEAHESPEDFKKTASTTS
;
A
#
# COMPACT_ATOMS: atom_id res chain seq x y z
N MET A 1 1.09 18.86 -1.34
CA MET A 1 1.87 17.61 -1.21
C MET A 1 2.23 17.30 0.24
N THR A 2 2.93 18.16 0.98
CA THR A 2 3.37 17.87 2.37
C THR A 2 2.22 17.48 3.32
N LYS A 3 1.09 18.19 3.30
CA LYS A 3 -0.08 17.85 4.13
C LYS A 3 -0.65 16.47 3.81
N SER A 4 -0.70 16.08 2.54
CA SER A 4 -1.17 14.76 2.11
C SER A 4 -0.25 13.65 2.60
N ILE A 5 1.07 13.87 2.56
CA ILE A 5 2.06 12.92 3.02
C ILE A 5 1.93 12.71 4.55
N ILE A 6 1.79 13.79 5.32
CA ILE A 6 1.60 13.72 6.77
C ILE A 6 0.31 12.96 7.12
N ALA A 7 -0.79 13.24 6.41
CA ALA A 7 -2.06 12.54 6.64
C ALA A 7 -1.95 11.05 6.33
N MET A 8 -1.29 10.67 5.25
CA MET A 8 -1.05 9.27 4.90
C MET A 8 -0.18 8.56 5.93
N ASP A 9 0.87 9.21 6.43
CA ASP A 9 1.71 8.67 7.50
C ASP A 9 0.91 8.40 8.78
N GLN A 10 0.01 9.30 9.15
CA GLN A 10 -0.88 9.11 10.31
C GLN A 10 -1.84 7.91 10.11
N ILE A 11 -2.42 7.76 8.92
CA ILE A 11 -3.30 6.63 8.58
C ILE A 11 -2.53 5.31 8.68
N LYS A 12 -1.32 5.26 8.12
CA LYS A 12 -0.46 4.08 8.17
C LYS A 12 -0.03 3.73 9.60
N LYS A 13 0.32 4.70 10.41
CA LYS A 13 0.63 4.51 11.84
C LYS A 13 -0.56 3.98 12.63
N ALA A 14 -1.77 4.33 12.23
CA ALA A 14 -3.00 3.80 12.83
C ALA A 14 -3.35 2.38 12.34
N GLY A 15 -2.54 1.75 11.48
CA GLY A 15 -2.79 0.40 10.95
C GLY A 15 -3.97 0.31 9.98
N ILE A 16 -4.42 1.43 9.43
CA ILE A 16 -5.56 1.46 8.51
C ILE A 16 -5.08 1.18 7.09
N PRO A 17 -5.55 0.10 6.43
CA PRO A 17 -5.17 -0.23 5.06
C PRO A 17 -5.69 0.82 4.09
N THR A 18 -4.86 1.21 3.13
CA THR A 18 -5.15 2.25 2.16
C THR A 18 -5.12 1.71 0.73
N PHE A 19 -6.06 2.17 -0.09
CA PHE A 19 -6.25 1.70 -1.45
C PHE A 19 -6.24 2.87 -2.42
N ALA A 20 -5.49 2.76 -3.51
CA ALA A 20 -5.54 3.69 -4.63
C ALA A 20 -6.13 3.02 -5.86
N VAL A 21 -6.95 3.74 -6.60
CA VAL A 21 -7.55 3.25 -7.84
C VAL A 21 -7.35 4.25 -8.96
N ALA A 22 -6.63 3.87 -10.00
CA ALA A 22 -6.54 4.60 -11.23
C ALA A 22 -7.72 4.24 -12.13
N ALA A 23 -8.79 5.02 -12.06
CA ALA A 23 -9.95 4.89 -12.94
C ALA A 23 -9.86 5.74 -14.20
N ARG A 24 -8.96 6.72 -14.20
CA ARG A 24 -8.59 7.60 -15.31
C ARG A 24 -7.14 8.03 -15.17
N ALA A 25 -6.73 9.02 -15.97
CA ALA A 25 -5.39 9.59 -15.91
C ALA A 25 -4.97 9.98 -14.48
N VAL A 26 -3.82 9.53 -14.07
CA VAL A 26 -3.13 9.95 -12.85
C VAL A 26 -1.77 10.46 -13.27
N ALA A 27 -1.52 11.76 -13.11
CA ALA A 27 -0.32 12.38 -13.64
C ALA A 27 0.29 13.41 -12.69
N GLY A 28 1.56 13.77 -12.97
CA GLY A 28 2.28 14.82 -12.28
C GLY A 28 2.42 14.61 -10.79
N GLY A 29 2.07 15.63 -10.02
CA GLY A 29 2.22 15.61 -8.57
C GLY A 29 1.42 14.53 -7.85
N THR A 30 0.23 14.19 -8.32
CA THR A 30 -0.58 13.10 -7.75
C THR A 30 0.10 11.75 -7.97
N TYR A 31 0.59 11.50 -9.18
CA TYR A 31 1.34 10.30 -9.51
C TYR A 31 2.59 10.16 -8.63
N ALA A 32 3.38 11.22 -8.51
CA ALA A 32 4.64 11.22 -7.79
C ALA A 32 4.51 11.22 -6.26
N SER A 33 3.35 11.55 -5.71
CA SER A 33 3.20 11.71 -4.27
C SER A 33 2.15 10.78 -3.67
N SER A 34 0.88 11.11 -3.82
CA SER A 34 -0.17 10.43 -3.07
C SER A 34 -0.54 9.07 -3.63
N PHE A 35 -0.48 8.88 -4.95
CA PHE A 35 -0.97 7.65 -5.58
C PHE A 35 -0.16 6.41 -5.14
N PHE A 36 1.15 6.47 -5.21
CA PHE A 36 2.03 5.35 -4.82
C PHE A 36 2.32 5.24 -3.32
N MET A 37 1.71 6.06 -2.51
CA MET A 37 1.83 5.96 -1.05
C MET A 37 0.82 4.99 -0.43
N HIS A 38 -0.14 4.51 -1.19
CA HIS A 38 -1.14 3.56 -0.70
C HIS A 38 -0.56 2.15 -0.59
N ASP A 39 -1.21 1.32 0.24
CA ASP A 39 -0.76 -0.05 0.49
C ASP A 39 -1.13 -0.98 -0.67
N PHE A 40 -2.22 -0.66 -1.39
CA PHE A 40 -2.67 -1.37 -2.58
C PHE A 40 -3.00 -0.41 -3.71
N ILE A 41 -2.44 -0.68 -4.87
CA ILE A 41 -2.60 0.15 -6.07
C ILE A 41 -3.30 -0.67 -7.14
N MET A 42 -4.48 -0.22 -7.52
CA MET A 42 -5.32 -0.85 -8.53
C MET A 42 -5.46 0.04 -9.76
N ILE A 43 -5.50 -0.58 -10.93
CA ILE A 43 -5.69 0.12 -12.20
C ILE A 43 -6.91 -0.47 -12.90
N GLU A 44 -7.87 0.37 -13.29
CA GLU A 44 -8.96 -0.06 -14.16
C GLU A 44 -8.40 -0.42 -15.54
N SER A 45 -8.74 -1.61 -16.08
CA SER A 45 -8.21 -2.13 -17.36
C SER A 45 -8.42 -1.17 -18.52
N LYS A 46 -9.49 -0.37 -18.46
CA LYS A 46 -9.80 0.67 -19.43
C LYS A 46 -9.04 1.99 -19.21
N CYS A 47 -8.28 2.10 -18.12
CA CYS A 47 -7.42 3.25 -17.87
C CYS A 47 -6.13 3.12 -18.68
N VAL A 48 -6.23 3.30 -19.99
CA VAL A 48 -5.13 3.06 -20.93
C VAL A 48 -4.23 4.27 -21.12
N GLU A 49 -4.52 5.42 -20.47
CA GLU A 49 -3.83 6.66 -20.79
C GLU A 49 -3.37 7.44 -19.56
N ASN A 50 -2.17 8.02 -19.67
CA ASN A 50 -1.66 9.06 -18.77
C ASN A 50 -1.46 8.66 -17.29
N LEU A 51 -0.94 7.47 -17.06
CA LEU A 51 -0.35 7.11 -15.78
C LEU A 51 1.13 7.49 -15.79
N LEU A 52 1.42 8.77 -15.61
CA LEU A 52 2.73 9.36 -15.90
C LEU A 52 3.12 10.40 -14.86
N PHE A 53 4.37 10.36 -14.43
CA PHE A 53 4.96 11.48 -13.69
C PHE A 53 4.98 12.75 -14.54
N SER A 54 5.46 12.65 -15.78
CA SER A 54 5.45 13.74 -16.75
C SER A 54 4.85 13.28 -18.07
N GLY A 55 4.09 14.14 -18.75
CA GLY A 55 3.48 13.81 -20.02
C GLY A 55 4.51 13.43 -21.09
N LYS A 56 4.11 12.61 -22.06
CA LYS A 56 4.98 12.15 -23.19
C LYS A 56 5.78 13.28 -23.82
N ARG A 57 5.16 14.46 -23.99
CA ARG A 57 5.78 15.65 -24.56
C ARG A 57 6.98 16.15 -23.73
N VAL A 58 6.84 16.17 -22.41
CA VAL A 58 7.92 16.61 -21.52
C VAL A 58 9.02 15.58 -21.49
N THR A 59 8.66 14.29 -21.44
CA THR A 59 9.61 13.17 -21.49
C THR A 59 10.40 13.17 -22.80
N ALA A 60 9.73 13.40 -23.93
CA ALA A 60 10.39 13.52 -25.23
C ALA A 60 11.42 14.66 -25.27
N ASN A 61 11.10 15.79 -24.68
CA ASN A 61 12.04 16.92 -24.61
C ASN A 61 13.28 16.59 -23.75
N ILE A 62 13.09 15.87 -22.65
CA ILE A 62 14.19 15.46 -21.77
C ILE A 62 15.09 14.43 -22.47
N LEU A 63 14.50 13.46 -23.16
CA LEU A 63 15.22 12.40 -23.87
C LEU A 63 15.78 12.83 -25.24
N LYS A 64 15.55 14.09 -25.66
CA LYS A 64 15.94 14.65 -26.95
C LYS A 64 15.41 13.88 -28.16
N GLY A 65 14.25 13.24 -28.01
CA GLY A 65 13.59 12.51 -29.09
C GLY A 65 12.38 11.70 -28.60
N THR A 66 11.42 11.52 -29.49
CA THR A 66 10.24 10.69 -29.23
C THR A 66 10.52 9.20 -29.41
N ASP A 67 11.54 8.87 -30.20
CA ASP A 67 11.87 7.50 -30.61
C ASP A 67 12.40 6.62 -29.46
N GLN A 68 12.78 7.24 -28.36
CA GLN A 68 13.22 6.56 -27.15
C GLN A 68 12.08 6.25 -26.17
N ILE A 69 10.86 6.71 -26.46
CA ILE A 69 9.70 6.48 -25.60
C ILE A 69 8.92 5.28 -26.12
N PRO A 70 8.75 4.21 -25.32
CA PRO A 70 7.92 3.09 -25.72
C PRO A 70 6.49 3.52 -26.06
N ASP A 71 5.87 2.86 -27.02
CA ASP A 71 4.50 3.17 -27.44
C ASP A 71 3.48 3.00 -26.31
N ASP A 72 3.72 2.03 -25.43
CA ASP A 72 2.89 1.73 -24.26
C ASP A 72 3.21 2.60 -23.04
N PHE A 73 4.12 3.57 -23.16
CA PHE A 73 4.56 4.43 -22.07
C PHE A 73 3.37 5.17 -21.42
N GLY A 74 3.19 4.96 -20.12
CA GLY A 74 2.13 5.57 -19.34
C GLY A 74 0.74 4.93 -19.52
N THR A 75 0.69 3.72 -20.04
CA THR A 75 -0.53 2.91 -20.08
C THR A 75 -0.64 2.06 -18.81
N GLY A 76 -1.86 1.61 -18.46
CA GLY A 76 -2.08 0.68 -17.37
C GLY A 76 -1.23 -0.59 -17.48
N PRO A 77 -1.20 -1.27 -18.64
CA PRO A 77 -0.34 -2.43 -18.86
C PRO A 77 1.14 -2.16 -18.60
N SER A 78 1.67 -1.00 -19.02
CA SER A 78 3.06 -0.63 -18.78
C SER A 78 3.36 -0.45 -17.29
N VAL A 79 2.45 0.19 -16.56
CA VAL A 79 2.57 0.39 -15.10
C VAL A 79 2.49 -0.95 -14.35
N MET A 80 1.60 -1.85 -14.75
CA MET A 80 1.54 -3.21 -14.21
C MET A 80 2.84 -4.00 -14.47
N LYS A 81 3.35 -3.95 -15.70
CA LYS A 81 4.60 -4.61 -16.09
C LYS A 81 5.81 -4.08 -15.32
N SER A 82 5.80 -2.81 -14.95
CA SER A 82 6.87 -2.21 -14.13
C SER A 82 6.78 -2.56 -12.64
N GLY A 83 5.73 -3.25 -12.19
CA GLY A 83 5.51 -3.60 -10.80
C GLY A 83 5.07 -2.43 -9.91
N LEU A 84 4.63 -1.33 -10.49
CA LEU A 84 4.15 -0.15 -9.76
C LEU A 84 2.69 -0.25 -9.33
N ALA A 85 1.97 -1.25 -9.80
CA ALA A 85 0.60 -1.52 -9.37
C ALA A 85 0.41 -3.01 -9.08
N ASP A 86 -0.50 -3.32 -8.17
CA ASP A 86 -0.69 -4.65 -7.62
C ASP A 86 -1.71 -5.47 -8.42
N MET A 87 -2.74 -4.81 -8.96
CA MET A 87 -3.78 -5.50 -9.71
C MET A 87 -4.51 -4.64 -10.73
N THR A 88 -5.11 -5.31 -11.71
CA THR A 88 -6.02 -4.70 -12.68
C THR A 88 -7.46 -5.05 -12.35
N LEU A 89 -8.35 -4.06 -12.44
CA LEU A 89 -9.79 -4.21 -12.30
C LEU A 89 -10.43 -4.21 -13.70
N GLU A 90 -11.19 -5.23 -14.02
CA GLU A 90 -11.93 -5.30 -15.31
C GLU A 90 -13.00 -4.22 -15.41
N SER A 91 -13.64 -3.91 -14.30
CA SER A 91 -14.63 -2.85 -14.24
C SER A 91 -14.77 -2.23 -12.86
N ARG A 92 -15.30 -1.01 -12.80
CA ARG A 92 -15.63 -0.33 -11.55
C ARG A 92 -16.62 -1.07 -10.66
N LYS A 93 -17.44 -1.95 -11.26
CA LYS A 93 -18.41 -2.75 -10.50
C LYS A 93 -17.71 -3.74 -9.57
N GLU A 94 -16.52 -4.18 -9.94
CA GLU A 94 -15.72 -5.11 -9.14
C GLU A 94 -15.00 -4.44 -7.98
N LEU A 95 -14.79 -3.12 -8.06
CA LEU A 95 -14.02 -2.36 -7.08
C LEU A 95 -14.50 -2.60 -5.65
N LYS A 96 -15.82 -2.49 -5.42
CA LYS A 96 -16.40 -2.69 -4.09
C LYS A 96 -16.08 -4.08 -3.54
N ASN A 97 -16.29 -5.10 -4.33
CA ASN A 97 -16.07 -6.49 -3.94
C ASN A 97 -14.57 -6.77 -3.68
N THR A 98 -13.71 -6.25 -4.54
CA THR A 98 -12.25 -6.41 -4.42
C THR A 98 -11.73 -5.73 -3.17
N VAL A 99 -12.07 -4.46 -2.94
CA VAL A 99 -11.67 -3.73 -1.73
C VAL A 99 -12.21 -4.41 -0.47
N THR A 100 -13.47 -4.86 -0.48
CA THR A 100 -14.05 -5.57 0.68
C THR A 100 -13.30 -6.88 0.96
N LYS A 101 -12.97 -7.66 -0.07
CA LYS A 101 -12.20 -8.89 0.11
C LYS A 101 -10.82 -8.63 0.68
N LEU A 102 -10.09 -7.65 0.12
CA LEU A 102 -8.76 -7.28 0.59
C LEU A 102 -8.80 -6.76 2.04
N ALA A 103 -9.71 -5.85 2.35
CA ALA A 103 -9.90 -5.33 3.69
C ALA A 103 -10.21 -6.46 4.69
N ASN A 104 -11.10 -7.38 4.35
CA ASN A 104 -11.41 -8.52 5.23
C ASN A 104 -10.21 -9.45 5.45
N ILE A 105 -9.38 -9.66 4.45
CA ILE A 105 -8.17 -10.47 4.59
C ILE A 105 -7.19 -9.79 5.57
N ILE A 106 -6.99 -8.49 5.44
CA ILE A 106 -6.08 -7.72 6.26
C ILE A 106 -6.59 -7.66 7.71
N LEU A 107 -7.84 -7.27 7.89
CA LEU A 107 -8.44 -7.11 9.23
C LEU A 107 -8.60 -8.45 9.97
N LYS A 108 -8.96 -9.54 9.27
CA LYS A 108 -9.00 -10.88 9.88
C LYS A 108 -7.63 -11.38 10.33
N LYS A 109 -6.55 -10.95 9.69
CA LYS A 109 -5.20 -11.29 10.12
C LYS A 109 -4.83 -10.60 11.44
N GLU A 110 -5.41 -9.45 11.73
CA GLU A 110 -5.24 -8.80 13.03
C GLU A 110 -6.05 -9.47 14.15
N GLU A 111 -7.28 -9.93 13.85
CA GLU A 111 -8.08 -10.68 14.82
C GLU A 111 -7.47 -12.07 15.17
N SER A 112 -6.65 -12.62 14.29
CA SER A 112 -5.98 -13.92 14.51
C SER A 112 -4.63 -13.82 15.23
N LYS A 113 -4.17 -12.63 15.60
CA LYS A 113 -3.06 -12.51 16.55
C LYS A 113 -3.61 -12.90 17.94
N PRO A 114 -3.18 -14.02 18.53
CA PRO A 114 -3.58 -14.35 19.88
C PRO A 114 -3.15 -13.19 20.77
N GLN A 115 -4.08 -12.66 21.51
CA GLN A 115 -3.78 -11.84 22.67
C GLN A 115 -2.92 -12.71 23.55
N ASN A 116 -1.65 -12.44 23.51
CA ASN A 116 -0.67 -13.31 24.09
C ASN A 116 -0.57 -13.01 25.57
N VAL A 117 -0.78 -14.07 26.29
CA VAL A 117 0.00 -14.45 27.45
C VAL A 117 0.45 -13.24 28.26
N GLU A 118 -0.38 -12.85 29.20
CA GLU A 118 0.12 -12.25 30.43
C GLU A 118 1.21 -13.18 30.95
N GLU A 119 2.45 -12.78 30.80
CA GLU A 119 3.54 -13.35 31.55
C GLU A 119 3.18 -13.24 33.03
N ALA A 120 2.88 -14.35 33.62
CA ALA A 120 2.81 -14.48 35.06
C ALA A 120 4.18 -14.05 35.59
N HIS A 121 4.24 -12.84 36.07
CA HIS A 121 5.36 -12.35 36.82
C HIS A 121 5.41 -13.13 38.14
N GLU A 122 6.09 -14.24 38.14
CA GLU A 122 6.50 -14.90 39.39
C GLU A 122 7.39 -13.92 40.13
N SER A 123 6.87 -13.42 41.23
CA SER A 123 7.57 -12.55 42.15
C SER A 123 8.75 -13.31 42.80
N PRO A 124 9.92 -12.67 42.96
CA PRO A 124 11.11 -13.32 43.51
C PRO A 124 11.07 -13.65 45.02
N GLU A 125 9.93 -13.56 45.67
CA GLU A 125 9.85 -13.68 47.12
C GLU A 125 9.65 -15.12 47.68
N ASP A 126 9.33 -16.08 46.82
CA ASP A 126 9.09 -17.47 47.28
C ASP A 126 10.35 -18.35 47.42
N PHE A 127 11.52 -17.83 47.07
CA PHE A 127 12.78 -18.60 47.15
C PHE A 127 13.48 -18.57 48.52
N LYS A 128 12.93 -17.90 49.53
CA LYS A 128 13.56 -17.76 50.86
C LYS A 128 12.98 -18.63 51.96
N LYS A 129 12.03 -19.52 51.67
CA LYS A 129 11.35 -20.31 52.71
C LYS A 129 11.74 -21.78 52.79
N THR A 130 12.65 -22.26 51.97
CA THR A 130 13.05 -23.69 51.96
C THR A 130 14.48 -23.93 52.43
N ALA A 131 15.16 -22.95 53.02
CA ALA A 131 16.55 -23.10 53.47
C ALA A 131 16.76 -23.03 54.99
N SER A 132 15.72 -23.28 55.81
CA SER A 132 15.89 -23.32 57.28
C SER A 132 15.06 -24.42 57.94
N THR A 133 15.34 -25.67 57.58
CA THR A 133 14.98 -26.83 58.45
C THR A 133 15.88 -28.00 58.04
N THR A 134 17.11 -28.00 58.54
CA THR A 134 17.87 -29.22 58.80
C THR A 134 19.04 -28.83 59.71
N SER A 135 18.80 -28.98 60.98
CA SER A 135 19.82 -29.24 62.03
C SER A 135 19.19 -30.12 63.07
#